data_f75cebfd8847fae44a416e5889005d88
#
_entry.id   f75cebfd8847fae44a416e5889005d88
#
_cell.length_a   1.000
_cell.length_b   1.000
_cell.length_c   1.000
_cell.angle_alpha   90.00
_cell.angle_beta   90.00
_cell.angle_gamma   90.00
#
_symmetry.space_group_name_H-M   'P 1'
#
loop_
_entity.id
_entity.type
_entity.pdbx_description
1 polymer ?
#
loop_
_entity_poly.entity_id
_entity_poly.type
_entity_poly.pdbx_seq_one_letter_code
_entity_poly.pdbx_strand_id
1 'polypeptide(L)'
;MSVTIRDLMTDPELFGDQFAGDSFIAWRSLLAGFYGLPLSDGELTHWQELTARESASERAHNELWLVVGRRGGKTQNAALLAVYEAFFRDHRDKLSPGEVATVMLLAADRKQARSVFRYISGLIDSSPMLRALVVRQDKESIELSNRTAIEVHTASFRATRGYSVSCCIADEVAF
;
A
#
# COMPACT_ATOMS: atom_id res chain seq x y z
N MET A 1 15.63 -13.19 -1.60
CA MET A 1 15.30 -11.84 -2.14
C MET A 1 13.95 -11.46 -1.60
N SER A 2 13.76 -10.22 -1.17
CA SER A 2 12.44 -9.71 -0.78
C SER A 2 11.69 -9.29 -2.05
N VAL A 3 10.39 -9.57 -2.13
CA VAL A 3 9.51 -9.10 -3.21
C VAL A 3 9.46 -7.57 -3.17
N THR A 4 9.72 -6.92 -4.29
CA THR A 4 9.61 -5.46 -4.42
C THR A 4 8.20 -5.06 -4.83
N ILE A 5 7.86 -3.77 -4.68
CA ILE A 5 6.58 -3.25 -5.18
C ILE A 5 6.44 -3.42 -6.70
N ARG A 6 7.56 -3.36 -7.45
CA ARG A 6 7.56 -3.61 -8.89
C ARG A 6 7.23 -5.07 -9.19
N ASP A 7 7.86 -6.02 -8.49
CA ASP A 7 7.56 -7.45 -8.65
C ASP A 7 6.08 -7.71 -8.36
N LEU A 8 5.55 -7.13 -7.28
CA LEU A 8 4.14 -7.27 -6.91
C LEU A 8 3.19 -6.84 -8.03
N MET A 9 3.57 -5.80 -8.79
CA MET A 9 2.74 -5.24 -9.88
C MET A 9 2.97 -5.90 -11.24
N THR A 10 4.02 -6.68 -11.42
CA THR A 10 4.39 -7.21 -12.75
C THR A 10 4.46 -8.72 -12.82
N ASP A 11 4.68 -9.41 -11.69
CA ASP A 11 4.76 -10.86 -11.65
C ASP A 11 3.35 -11.48 -11.80
N PRO A 12 3.13 -12.34 -12.81
CA PRO A 12 1.85 -13.02 -13.02
C PRO A 12 1.40 -13.91 -11.84
N GLU A 13 2.35 -14.45 -11.06
CA GLU A 13 2.05 -15.24 -9.86
C GLU A 13 1.58 -14.37 -8.67
N LEU A 14 1.72 -13.04 -8.81
CA LEU A 14 1.26 -12.06 -7.84
C LEU A 14 0.06 -11.28 -8.41
N PHE A 15 0.24 -9.99 -8.70
CA PHE A 15 -0.83 -9.13 -9.20
C PHE A 15 -0.55 -8.58 -10.61
N GLY A 16 0.38 -9.19 -11.37
CA GLY A 16 0.72 -8.77 -12.72
C GLY A 16 -0.50 -8.67 -13.63
N ASP A 17 -1.41 -9.64 -13.60
CA ASP A 17 -2.63 -9.62 -14.41
C ASP A 17 -3.51 -8.38 -14.16
N GLN A 18 -3.43 -7.80 -12.96
CA GLN A 18 -4.23 -6.63 -12.58
C GLN A 18 -3.50 -5.31 -12.80
N PHE A 19 -2.16 -5.28 -12.64
CA PHE A 19 -1.37 -4.05 -12.58
C PHE A 19 -0.28 -3.91 -13.65
N ALA A 20 0.01 -4.93 -14.46
CA ALA A 20 1.04 -4.86 -15.49
C ALA A 20 0.62 -4.08 -16.74
N GLY A 21 -0.67 -3.82 -16.94
CA GLY A 21 -1.19 -3.10 -18.11
C GLY A 21 -0.66 -1.67 -18.24
N ASP A 22 -0.71 -1.12 -19.45
CA ASP A 22 -0.17 0.23 -19.77
C ASP A 22 -0.82 1.35 -18.96
N SER A 23 -2.09 1.21 -18.58
CA SER A 23 -2.80 2.18 -17.72
C SER A 23 -2.18 2.33 -16.32
N PHE A 24 -1.34 1.39 -15.90
CA PHE A 24 -0.65 1.41 -14.60
C PHE A 24 0.84 1.78 -14.70
N ILE A 25 1.37 2.07 -15.90
CA ILE A 25 2.81 2.38 -16.05
C ILE A 25 3.25 3.57 -15.19
N ALA A 26 2.45 4.64 -15.15
CA ALA A 26 2.71 5.80 -14.32
C ALA A 26 2.74 5.45 -12.83
N TRP A 27 1.82 4.61 -12.36
CA TRP A 27 1.79 4.12 -10.98
C TRP A 27 2.99 3.23 -10.65
N ARG A 28 3.36 2.31 -11.56
CA ARG A 28 4.55 1.46 -11.35
C ARG A 28 5.82 2.30 -11.24
N SER A 29 5.99 3.27 -12.13
CA SER A 29 7.14 4.18 -12.11
C SER A 29 7.19 5.01 -10.82
N LEU A 30 6.05 5.58 -10.42
CA LEU A 30 5.94 6.37 -9.20
C LEU A 30 6.25 5.54 -7.95
N LEU A 31 5.65 4.37 -7.82
CA LEU A 31 5.85 3.53 -6.65
C LEU A 31 7.26 2.92 -6.61
N ALA A 32 7.83 2.54 -7.76
CA ALA A 32 9.22 2.09 -7.82
C ALA A 32 10.18 3.19 -7.33
N GLY A 33 10.03 4.42 -7.82
CA GLY A 33 10.83 5.56 -7.36
C GLY A 33 10.58 5.93 -5.89
N PHE A 34 9.33 5.84 -5.42
CA PHE A 34 8.99 6.07 -4.00
C PHE A 34 9.71 5.08 -3.07
N TYR A 35 9.79 3.81 -3.45
CA TYR A 35 10.51 2.79 -2.67
C TYR A 35 12.02 2.74 -2.95
N GLY A 36 12.57 3.67 -3.71
CA GLY A 36 14.01 3.77 -3.98
C GLY A 36 14.54 2.67 -4.90
N LEU A 37 13.69 2.10 -5.75
CA LEU A 37 14.12 1.12 -6.74
C LEU A 37 14.77 1.82 -7.94
N PRO A 38 15.78 1.21 -8.59
CA PRO A 38 16.32 1.73 -9.84
C PRO A 38 15.23 1.85 -10.89
N LEU A 39 15.16 2.98 -11.58
CA LEU A 39 14.21 3.23 -12.66
C LEU A 39 14.89 3.02 -14.02
N SER A 40 14.20 2.38 -14.96
CA SER A 40 14.56 2.40 -16.38
C SER A 40 14.34 3.80 -16.97
N ASP A 41 14.89 4.08 -18.14
CA ASP A 41 14.73 5.38 -18.79
C ASP A 41 13.25 5.76 -19.00
N GLY A 42 12.41 4.81 -19.37
CA GLY A 42 10.97 5.02 -19.52
C GLY A 42 10.27 5.30 -18.18
N GLU A 43 10.62 4.58 -17.11
CA GLU A 43 10.09 4.83 -15.78
C GLU A 43 10.57 6.18 -15.22
N LEU A 44 11.81 6.56 -15.49
CA LEU A 44 12.36 7.86 -15.09
C LEU A 44 11.61 9.01 -15.77
N THR A 45 11.26 8.87 -17.05
CA THR A 45 10.43 9.86 -17.75
C THR A 45 9.11 10.08 -17.02
N HIS A 46 8.39 9.01 -16.69
CA HIS A 46 7.13 9.11 -15.94
C HIS A 46 7.33 9.68 -14.53
N TRP A 47 8.42 9.31 -13.85
CA TRP A 47 8.77 9.86 -12.54
C TRP A 47 8.96 11.39 -12.62
N GLN A 48 9.70 11.88 -13.61
CA GLN A 48 9.95 13.31 -13.84
C GLN A 48 8.65 14.08 -14.12
N GLU A 49 7.78 13.52 -14.98
CA GLU A 49 6.48 14.12 -15.29
C GLU A 49 5.56 14.23 -14.06
N LEU A 50 5.55 13.20 -13.21
CA LEU A 50 4.65 13.13 -12.04
C LEU A 50 5.17 13.95 -10.85
N THR A 51 6.48 14.05 -10.67
CA THR A 51 7.09 14.61 -9.45
C THR A 51 7.80 15.94 -9.68
N ALA A 52 8.04 16.34 -10.93
CA ALA A 52 8.90 17.46 -11.33
C ALA A 52 10.34 17.36 -10.78
N ARG A 53 10.82 16.13 -10.49
CA ARG A 53 12.18 15.86 -10.01
C ARG A 53 13.01 15.27 -11.14
N GLU A 54 14.25 15.73 -11.31
CA GLU A 54 15.16 15.25 -12.37
C GLU A 54 15.61 13.80 -12.18
N SER A 55 15.69 13.32 -10.93
CA SER A 55 16.11 11.96 -10.60
C SER A 55 15.28 11.37 -9.46
N ALA A 56 15.23 10.04 -9.39
CA ALA A 56 14.69 9.32 -8.25
C ALA A 56 15.79 9.08 -7.19
N SER A 57 15.39 9.03 -5.93
CA SER A 57 16.28 8.66 -4.82
C SER A 57 16.55 7.15 -4.83
N GLU A 58 17.77 6.75 -4.50
CA GLU A 58 18.11 5.34 -4.22
C GLU A 58 17.60 4.84 -2.85
N ARG A 59 17.01 5.74 -2.08
CA ARG A 59 16.39 5.43 -0.76
C ARG A 59 14.90 5.63 -0.85
N ALA A 60 14.15 4.75 -0.20
CA ALA A 60 12.71 4.89 -0.05
C ALA A 60 12.36 6.22 0.64
N HIS A 61 11.30 6.86 0.18
CA HIS A 61 10.73 8.02 0.83
C HIS A 61 9.79 7.58 1.97
N ASN A 62 9.64 8.45 2.98
CA ASN A 62 8.76 8.18 4.12
C ASN A 62 7.33 8.68 3.89
N GLU A 63 7.15 9.63 2.98
CA GLU A 63 5.86 10.26 2.73
C GLU A 63 5.60 10.39 1.22
N LEU A 64 4.35 10.14 0.83
CA LEU A 64 3.86 10.30 -0.53
C LEU A 64 2.53 11.06 -0.51
N TRP A 65 2.53 12.25 -1.10
CA TRP A 65 1.33 13.07 -1.28
C TRP A 65 0.89 13.00 -2.73
N LEU A 66 -0.36 12.59 -2.95
CA LEU A 66 -0.90 12.35 -4.29
C LEU A 66 -2.14 13.19 -4.57
N VAL A 67 -2.11 13.93 -5.67
CA VAL A 67 -3.28 14.58 -6.23
C VAL A 67 -3.73 13.77 -7.44
N VAL A 68 -4.77 12.97 -7.27
CA VAL A 68 -5.24 12.03 -8.30
C VAL A 68 -6.68 12.35 -8.68
N GLY A 69 -6.92 12.57 -9.95
CA GLY A 69 -8.26 12.81 -10.50
C GLY A 69 -9.19 11.60 -10.37
N ARG A 70 -10.46 11.82 -10.67
CA ARG A 70 -11.46 10.75 -10.71
C ARG A 70 -11.05 9.67 -11.71
N ARG A 71 -11.24 8.40 -11.34
CA ARG A 71 -10.86 7.21 -12.14
C ARG A 71 -9.35 7.05 -12.37
N GLY A 72 -8.51 7.79 -11.68
CA GLY A 72 -7.05 7.66 -11.77
C GLY A 72 -6.45 6.46 -11.02
N GLY A 73 -7.26 5.49 -10.57
CA GLY A 73 -6.76 4.25 -9.94
C GLY A 73 -6.34 4.38 -8.46
N LYS A 74 -6.61 5.52 -7.79
CA LYS A 74 -6.12 5.77 -6.43
C LYS A 74 -6.51 4.67 -5.44
N THR A 75 -7.76 4.21 -5.45
CA THR A 75 -8.28 3.21 -4.52
C THR A 75 -7.60 1.85 -4.69
N GLN A 76 -7.37 1.43 -5.95
CA GLN A 76 -6.68 0.18 -6.25
C GLN A 76 -5.21 0.23 -5.80
N ASN A 77 -4.52 1.34 -6.08
CA ASN A 77 -3.13 1.50 -5.67
C ASN A 77 -2.98 1.70 -4.16
N ALA A 78 -3.93 2.36 -3.49
CA ALA A 78 -3.97 2.43 -2.03
C ALA A 78 -4.13 1.03 -1.40
N ALA A 79 -5.00 0.18 -1.98
CA ALA A 79 -5.15 -1.20 -1.54
C ALA A 79 -3.89 -2.03 -1.80
N LEU A 80 -3.26 -1.87 -2.96
CA LEU A 80 -2.00 -2.53 -3.29
C LEU A 80 -0.89 -2.15 -2.30
N LEU A 81 -0.76 -0.86 -1.98
CA LEU A 81 0.20 -0.37 -0.99
C LEU A 81 -0.05 -0.97 0.40
N ALA A 82 -1.31 -1.04 0.84
CA ALA A 82 -1.66 -1.67 2.12
C ALA A 82 -1.26 -3.15 2.16
N VAL A 83 -1.53 -3.88 1.07
CA VAL A 83 -1.11 -5.28 0.94
C VAL A 83 0.42 -5.40 0.91
N TYR A 84 1.12 -4.55 0.16
CA TYR A 84 2.57 -4.56 0.10
C TYR A 84 3.20 -4.34 1.48
N GLU A 85 2.77 -3.30 2.19
CA GLU A 85 3.29 -2.98 3.52
C GLU A 85 2.97 -4.06 4.57
N ALA A 86 1.78 -4.69 4.50
CA ALA A 86 1.37 -5.67 5.48
C ALA A 86 1.98 -7.07 5.24
N PHE A 87 2.11 -7.50 4.00
CA PHE A 87 2.49 -8.88 3.67
C PHE A 87 3.94 -9.04 3.24
N PHE A 88 4.54 -8.02 2.60
CA PHE A 88 5.86 -8.13 1.95
C PHE A 88 6.95 -7.30 2.63
N ARG A 89 6.57 -6.39 3.55
CA ARG A 89 7.52 -5.63 4.37
C ARG A 89 7.64 -6.27 5.74
N ASP A 90 8.87 -6.45 6.21
CA ASP A 90 9.13 -6.96 7.56
C ASP A 90 9.26 -5.79 8.54
N HIS A 91 8.37 -5.72 9.52
CA HIS A 91 8.37 -4.70 10.57
C HIS A 91 8.75 -5.27 11.94
N ARG A 92 9.01 -6.58 12.04
CA ARG A 92 9.20 -7.30 13.32
C ARG A 92 10.41 -6.83 14.13
N ASP A 93 11.45 -6.36 13.44
CA ASP A 93 12.66 -5.81 14.06
C ASP A 93 12.42 -4.52 14.86
N LYS A 94 11.30 -3.83 14.62
CA LYS A 94 10.89 -2.58 15.26
C LYS A 94 9.81 -2.76 16.32
N LEU A 95 9.31 -3.98 16.50
CA LEU A 95 8.20 -4.29 17.39
C LEU A 95 8.70 -4.88 18.70
N SER A 96 8.22 -4.32 19.83
CA SER A 96 8.38 -4.94 21.14
C SER A 96 7.59 -6.27 21.23
N PRO A 97 7.92 -7.15 22.19
CA PRO A 97 7.12 -8.34 22.45
C PRO A 97 5.65 -7.99 22.73
N GLY A 98 4.74 -8.61 21.97
CA GLY A 98 3.30 -8.36 22.07
C GLY A 98 2.77 -7.23 21.21
N GLU A 99 3.62 -6.40 20.59
CA GLU A 99 3.16 -5.39 19.64
C GLU A 99 2.84 -5.99 18.26
N VAL A 100 1.91 -5.33 17.55
CA VAL A 100 1.49 -5.65 16.19
C VAL A 100 1.71 -4.42 15.32
N ALA A 101 2.37 -4.56 14.19
CA ALA A 101 2.51 -3.50 13.20
C ALA A 101 1.16 -3.22 12.54
N THR A 102 0.72 -1.97 12.56
CA THR A 102 -0.59 -1.62 11.98
C THR A 102 -0.41 -0.83 10.70
N VAL A 103 -0.96 -1.37 9.61
CA VAL A 103 -1.23 -0.63 8.37
C VAL A 103 -2.60 0.02 8.52
N MET A 104 -2.61 1.32 8.74
CA MET A 104 -3.79 2.09 9.10
C MET A 104 -4.41 2.74 7.86
N LEU A 105 -5.69 2.47 7.61
CA LEU A 105 -6.48 3.15 6.58
C LEU A 105 -7.30 4.26 7.24
N LEU A 106 -7.00 5.50 6.94
CA LEU A 106 -7.72 6.67 7.42
C LEU A 106 -8.61 7.24 6.33
N ALA A 107 -9.87 7.51 6.63
CA ALA A 107 -10.76 8.26 5.76
C ALA A 107 -11.65 9.20 6.58
N ALA A 108 -12.22 10.20 5.90
CA ALA A 108 -13.15 11.14 6.52
C ALA A 108 -14.37 10.41 7.09
N ASP A 109 -14.84 9.38 6.40
CA ASP A 109 -15.89 8.49 6.88
C ASP A 109 -15.57 7.01 6.66
N ARG A 110 -16.24 6.14 7.43
CA ARG A 110 -16.05 4.68 7.36
C ARG A 110 -16.49 4.07 6.02
N LYS A 111 -17.40 4.70 5.29
CA LYS A 111 -17.88 4.18 4.01
C LYS A 111 -16.80 4.29 2.94
N GLN A 112 -16.04 5.39 2.96
CA GLN A 112 -14.88 5.58 2.05
C GLN A 112 -13.78 4.59 2.37
N ALA A 113 -13.36 4.48 3.63
CA ALA A 113 -12.34 3.52 4.04
C ALA A 113 -12.71 2.07 3.69
N ARG A 114 -13.99 1.68 3.81
CA ARG A 114 -14.48 0.36 3.39
C ARG A 114 -14.35 0.11 1.89
N SER A 115 -14.31 1.16 1.07
CA SER A 115 -14.06 0.99 -0.37
C SER A 115 -12.65 0.48 -0.61
N VAL A 116 -11.63 1.11 0.00
CA VAL A 116 -10.24 0.63 -0.07
C VAL A 116 -10.12 -0.78 0.53
N PHE A 117 -10.76 -1.02 1.67
CA PHE A 117 -10.73 -2.30 2.37
C PHE A 117 -11.31 -3.46 1.53
N ARG A 118 -12.36 -3.21 0.73
CA ARG A 118 -12.89 -4.22 -0.21
C ARG A 118 -11.88 -4.60 -1.29
N TYR A 119 -11.12 -3.63 -1.81
CA TYR A 119 -10.06 -3.91 -2.77
C TYR A 119 -8.93 -4.72 -2.13
N ILE A 120 -8.56 -4.42 -0.87
CA ILE A 120 -7.59 -5.19 -0.10
C ILE A 120 -8.05 -6.63 0.05
N SER A 121 -9.29 -6.84 0.50
CA SER A 121 -9.87 -8.19 0.63
C SER A 121 -9.87 -8.93 -0.70
N GLY A 122 -10.24 -8.26 -1.81
CA GLY A 122 -10.21 -8.84 -3.13
C GLY A 122 -8.81 -9.27 -3.59
N LEU A 123 -7.78 -8.47 -3.32
CA LEU A 123 -6.38 -8.84 -3.60
C LEU A 123 -5.93 -10.04 -2.77
N ILE A 124 -6.26 -10.07 -1.49
CA ILE A 124 -5.91 -11.20 -0.60
C ILE A 124 -6.62 -12.48 -1.07
N ASP A 125 -7.90 -12.40 -1.38
CA ASP A 125 -8.71 -13.55 -1.79
C ASP A 125 -8.30 -14.09 -3.18
N SER A 126 -7.72 -13.24 -4.05
CA SER A 126 -7.20 -13.68 -5.36
C SER A 126 -5.87 -14.46 -5.26
N SER A 127 -5.18 -14.41 -4.12
CA SER A 127 -3.90 -15.09 -3.90
C SER A 127 -3.98 -16.11 -2.75
N PRO A 128 -3.98 -17.43 -3.06
CA PRO A 128 -3.98 -18.47 -2.02
C PRO A 128 -2.82 -18.33 -1.02
N MET A 129 -1.66 -17.86 -1.49
CA MET A 129 -0.49 -17.60 -0.63
C MET A 129 -0.79 -16.52 0.42
N LEU A 130 -1.38 -15.40 0.01
CA LEU A 130 -1.73 -14.33 0.95
C LEU A 130 -2.87 -14.74 1.87
N ARG A 131 -3.86 -15.43 1.33
CA ARG A 131 -4.99 -15.93 2.12
C ARG A 131 -4.55 -16.85 3.26
N ALA A 132 -3.53 -17.68 3.04
CA ALA A 132 -2.97 -18.58 4.06
C ALA A 132 -2.30 -17.83 5.23
N LEU A 133 -1.91 -16.57 5.05
CA LEU A 133 -1.32 -15.74 6.11
C LEU A 133 -2.35 -15.01 6.97
N VAL A 134 -3.62 -14.99 6.56
CA VAL A 134 -4.70 -14.34 7.32
C VAL A 134 -5.12 -15.21 8.49
N VAL A 135 -4.93 -14.70 9.72
CA VAL A 135 -5.34 -15.36 10.97
C VAL A 135 -6.79 -15.02 11.30
N ARG A 136 -7.15 -13.77 11.13
CA ARG A 136 -8.51 -13.27 11.41
C ARG A 136 -8.86 -12.15 10.44
N GLN A 137 -10.11 -12.11 10.02
CA GLN A 137 -10.67 -11.05 9.22
C GLN A 137 -12.08 -10.71 9.67
N ASP A 138 -12.35 -9.45 9.86
CA ASP A 138 -13.69 -8.91 10.09
C ASP A 138 -14.01 -7.76 9.11
N LYS A 139 -15.01 -6.93 9.43
CA LYS A 139 -15.47 -5.87 8.51
C LYS A 139 -14.51 -4.68 8.38
N GLU A 140 -13.60 -4.50 9.32
CA GLU A 140 -12.76 -3.30 9.45
C GLU A 140 -11.31 -3.66 9.82
N SER A 141 -10.98 -4.97 10.01
CA SER A 141 -9.62 -5.40 10.29
C SER A 141 -9.26 -6.74 9.66
N ILE A 142 -7.98 -6.91 9.35
CA ILE A 142 -7.37 -8.16 8.90
C ILE A 142 -6.08 -8.35 9.72
N GLU A 143 -6.00 -9.44 10.47
CA GLU A 143 -4.83 -9.82 11.26
C GLU A 143 -4.03 -10.90 10.52
N LEU A 144 -2.70 -10.75 10.50
CA LEU A 144 -1.81 -11.64 9.78
C LEU A 144 -0.88 -12.39 10.75
N SER A 145 -0.44 -13.58 10.33
CA SER A 145 0.47 -14.43 11.10
C SER A 145 1.88 -13.84 11.28
N ASN A 146 2.26 -12.82 10.50
CA ASN A 146 3.54 -12.13 10.59
C ASN A 146 3.57 -10.98 11.60
N ARG A 147 2.58 -10.88 12.50
CA ARG A 147 2.41 -9.79 13.48
C ARG A 147 2.10 -8.43 12.83
N THR A 148 1.41 -8.44 11.72
CA THR A 148 0.90 -7.22 11.08
C THR A 148 -0.62 -7.26 11.04
N ALA A 149 -1.28 -6.11 11.14
CA ALA A 149 -2.71 -5.95 10.94
C ALA A 149 -2.99 -4.81 9.96
N ILE A 150 -4.06 -4.94 9.17
CA ILE A 150 -4.62 -3.85 8.36
C ILE A 150 -5.92 -3.41 9.01
N GLU A 151 -6.05 -2.15 9.36
CA GLU A 151 -7.21 -1.64 10.09
C GLU A 151 -7.79 -0.38 9.49
N VAL A 152 -9.12 -0.30 9.49
CA VAL A 152 -9.88 0.88 9.08
C VAL A 152 -10.16 1.78 10.28
N HIS A 153 -9.73 3.04 10.18
CA HIS A 153 -9.97 4.06 11.18
C HIS A 153 -10.63 5.30 10.59
N THR A 154 -11.44 5.98 11.38
CA THR A 154 -11.87 7.34 11.07
C THR A 154 -10.78 8.33 11.48
N ALA A 155 -10.65 9.45 10.76
CA ALA A 155 -9.71 10.52 11.05
C ALA A 155 -10.07 11.22 12.38
N SER A 156 -9.85 10.51 13.50
CA SER A 156 -10.08 10.98 14.87
C SER A 156 -8.81 10.78 15.69
N PHE A 157 -8.34 11.85 16.30
CA PHE A 157 -7.15 11.84 17.17
C PHE A 157 -7.20 10.78 18.29
N ARG A 158 -8.39 10.42 18.78
CA ARG A 158 -8.54 9.40 19.82
C ARG A 158 -8.44 7.98 19.26
N ALA A 159 -8.81 7.79 18.01
CA ALA A 159 -8.83 6.46 17.38
C ALA A 159 -7.43 5.98 16.94
N THR A 160 -6.45 6.88 16.87
CA THR A 160 -5.10 6.57 16.35
C THR A 160 -4.03 6.40 17.43
N ARG A 161 -4.40 6.56 18.71
CA ARG A 161 -3.45 6.43 19.83
C ARG A 161 -3.25 4.96 20.24
N GLY A 162 -2.01 4.61 20.59
CA GLY A 162 -1.67 3.29 21.14
C GLY A 162 -1.37 2.24 20.08
N TYR A 163 -1.29 2.61 18.81
CA TYR A 163 -0.91 1.72 17.71
C TYR A 163 0.56 1.85 17.34
N SER A 164 1.22 0.72 17.05
CA SER A 164 2.53 0.70 16.39
C SER A 164 2.32 0.79 14.88
N VAL A 165 2.10 2.04 14.39
CA VAL A 165 1.75 2.29 12.98
C VAL A 165 2.98 2.10 12.10
N SER A 166 2.94 1.11 11.20
CA SER A 166 3.99 0.85 10.20
C SER A 166 3.74 1.60 8.88
N CYS A 167 2.47 1.80 8.53
CA CYS A 167 2.05 2.57 7.37
C CYS A 167 0.70 3.23 7.64
N CYS A 168 0.53 4.44 7.17
CA CYS A 168 -0.75 5.16 7.23
C CYS A 168 -1.15 5.57 5.82
N ILE A 169 -2.31 5.10 5.36
CA ILE A 169 -2.90 5.47 4.07
C ILE A 169 -4.13 6.32 4.34
N ALA A 170 -4.03 7.60 4.05
CA ALA A 170 -5.11 8.55 4.25
C ALA A 170 -5.75 8.93 2.90
N ASP A 171 -7.02 8.59 2.73
CA ASP A 171 -7.78 8.90 1.52
C ASP A 171 -8.65 10.15 1.73
N GLU A 172 -8.68 11.03 0.72
CA GLU A 172 -9.48 12.26 0.70
C GLU A 172 -9.21 13.23 1.89
N VAL A 173 -7.94 13.45 2.21
CA VAL A 173 -7.53 14.33 3.34
C VAL A 173 -7.65 15.83 3.05
N ALA A 174 -8.03 16.22 1.84
CA ALA A 174 -8.12 17.63 1.42
C ALA A 174 -9.52 18.23 1.58
N PHE A 175 -10.44 17.58 2.31
CA PHE A 175 -11.81 18.03 2.51
C PHE A 175 -12.18 18.15 3.99
#